data_94309316af8203b0ad9cbf0c2a00abdb
#
_entry.id   94309316af8203b0ad9cbf0c2a00abdb
#
_cell.length_a   1.000
_cell.length_b   1.000
_cell.length_c   1.000
_cell.angle_alpha   90.00
_cell.angle_beta   90.00
_cell.angle_gamma   90.00
#
_symmetry.space_group_name_H-M   'P 1'
#
loop_
_entity.id
_entity.type
_entity.pdbx_description
1 polymer ?
#
loop_
_entity_poly.entity_id
_entity_poly.type
_entity_poly.pdbx_seq_one_letter_code
_entity_poly.pdbx_strand_id
1 'polypeptide(L)'
;MVSLKTELHCHNIFSNGHVGALEPIYDCNITIPKQLEQAHLAGLDVLFVTNHNTIDGYKQMLEYKKNHQKFDALNVYPAEEVTTDNESHVLVYGIDHSIKSGLSLHEVLDEAKKQDAV
;
A
#
# COMPACT_ATOMS: atom_id res chain seq x y z
N MET A 1 -2.66 8.67 -27.19
CA MET A 1 -2.42 7.70 -26.09
C MET A 1 -2.15 8.48 -24.80
N VAL A 2 -2.86 8.17 -23.73
CA VAL A 2 -2.64 8.76 -22.43
C VAL A 2 -1.73 7.83 -21.64
N SER A 3 -0.62 8.35 -21.11
CA SER A 3 0.24 7.60 -20.18
C SER A 3 -0.02 8.08 -18.76
N LEU A 4 -0.10 7.14 -17.81
CA LEU A 4 -0.26 7.43 -16.39
C LEU A 4 1.08 7.21 -15.68
N LYS A 5 1.43 8.17 -14.84
CA LYS A 5 2.61 8.05 -13.98
C LYS A 5 2.18 7.44 -12.65
N THR A 6 2.63 6.22 -12.39
CA THR A 6 2.15 5.42 -11.27
C THR A 6 3.29 4.98 -10.36
N GLU A 7 3.11 5.10 -9.04
CA GLU A 7 3.97 4.46 -8.04
C GLU A 7 3.32 3.14 -7.60
N LEU A 8 4.06 2.06 -7.72
CA LEU A 8 3.58 0.70 -7.45
C LEU A 8 4.16 0.07 -6.18
N HIS A 9 5.16 0.70 -5.54
CA HIS A 9 5.81 0.11 -4.37
C HIS A 9 6.35 1.20 -3.44
N CYS A 10 5.59 1.56 -2.44
CA CYS A 10 6.03 2.51 -1.42
C CYS A 10 5.35 2.23 -0.09
N HIS A 11 5.95 2.74 0.98
CA HIS A 11 5.50 2.54 2.35
C HIS A 11 5.27 3.87 3.07
N ASN A 12 4.54 3.83 4.18
CA ASN A 12 4.40 4.96 5.10
C ASN A 12 4.37 4.45 6.55
N ILE A 13 4.16 5.35 7.51
CA ILE A 13 4.22 5.04 8.93
C ILE A 13 3.27 3.91 9.38
N PHE A 14 2.21 3.64 8.64
CA PHE A 14 1.27 2.57 8.96
C PHE A 14 1.85 1.17 8.70
N SER A 15 2.98 1.07 7.98
CA SER A 15 3.73 -0.17 7.83
C SER A 15 4.42 -0.61 9.14
N ASN A 16 4.70 0.34 10.02
CA ASN A 16 5.40 0.07 11.28
C ASN A 16 4.59 -0.88 12.17
N GLY A 17 5.27 -1.88 12.75
CA GLY A 17 4.63 -2.91 13.55
C GLY A 17 4.13 -4.12 12.76
N HIS A 18 4.22 -4.10 11.43
CA HIS A 18 3.70 -5.15 10.53
C HIS A 18 4.77 -5.83 9.68
N VAL A 19 6.05 -5.46 9.84
CA VAL A 19 7.12 -5.89 8.94
C VAL A 19 7.43 -7.38 9.04
N GLY A 20 7.19 -8.00 10.18
CA GLY A 20 7.42 -9.44 10.39
C GLY A 20 7.83 -9.74 11.82
N ALA A 21 7.80 -11.02 12.20
CA ALA A 21 8.00 -11.44 13.58
C ALA A 21 9.43 -11.25 14.10
N LEU A 22 10.42 -11.29 13.20
CA LEU A 22 11.85 -11.20 13.55
C LEU A 22 12.48 -9.86 13.14
N GLU A 23 11.72 -9.00 12.48
CA GLU A 23 12.20 -7.73 11.99
C GLU A 23 11.96 -6.60 12.99
N PRO A 24 12.76 -5.52 12.92
CA PRO A 24 12.42 -4.30 13.65
C PRO A 24 10.99 -3.87 13.33
N ILE A 25 10.25 -3.45 14.33
CA ILE A 25 8.87 -2.98 14.13
C ILE A 25 8.80 -1.65 13.38
N TYR A 26 9.94 -1.01 13.17
CA TYR A 26 10.07 0.23 12.41
C TYR A 26 10.40 -0.07 10.94
N ASP A 27 9.66 0.52 10.03
CA ASP A 27 9.88 0.40 8.59
C ASP A 27 10.17 1.78 7.98
N CYS A 28 9.33 2.77 8.26
CA CYS A 28 9.34 4.02 7.54
C CYS A 28 8.82 5.16 8.43
N ASN A 29 9.27 6.39 8.20
CA ASN A 29 8.83 7.58 8.93
C ASN A 29 8.03 8.56 8.08
N ILE A 30 7.60 8.15 6.87
CA ILE A 30 6.83 9.03 5.99
C ILE A 30 5.37 9.07 6.45
N THR A 31 4.89 10.26 6.78
CA THR A 31 3.49 10.50 7.13
C THR A 31 2.62 10.61 5.88
N ILE A 32 1.32 10.42 6.03
CA ILE A 32 0.36 10.57 4.94
C ILE A 32 0.46 11.95 4.26
N PRO A 33 0.45 13.08 5.00
CA PRO A 33 0.56 14.40 4.36
C PRO A 33 1.83 14.55 3.53
N LYS A 34 2.95 14.08 4.05
CA LYS A 34 4.24 14.18 3.36
C LYS A 34 4.29 13.28 2.13
N GLN A 35 3.74 12.07 2.22
CA GLN A 35 3.70 11.13 1.09
C GLN A 35 2.85 11.69 -0.06
N LEU A 36 1.68 12.22 0.23
CA LEU A 36 0.83 12.86 -0.77
C LEU A 36 1.50 14.08 -1.39
N GLU A 37 2.18 14.89 -0.60
CA GLU A 37 2.92 16.05 -1.11
C GLU A 37 4.04 15.62 -2.07
N GLN A 38 4.81 14.61 -1.71
CA GLN A 38 5.88 14.07 -2.58
C GLN A 38 5.30 13.48 -3.87
N ALA A 39 4.19 12.74 -3.79
CA ALA A 39 3.51 12.19 -4.96
C ALA A 39 3.02 13.32 -5.89
N HIS A 40 2.47 14.37 -5.32
CA HIS A 40 2.01 15.55 -6.06
C HIS A 40 3.18 16.23 -6.77
N LEU A 41 4.27 16.52 -6.05
CA LEU A 41 5.45 17.16 -6.62
C LEU A 41 6.12 16.31 -7.70
N ALA A 42 6.06 14.99 -7.58
CA ALA A 42 6.56 14.07 -8.60
C ALA A 42 5.64 13.96 -9.82
N GLY A 43 4.46 14.55 -9.78
CA GLY A 43 3.49 14.50 -10.87
C GLY A 43 2.86 13.13 -11.05
N LEU A 44 2.68 12.37 -9.96
CA LEU A 44 2.03 11.06 -10.04
C LEU A 44 0.53 11.21 -10.32
N ASP A 45 0.01 10.32 -11.16
CA ASP A 45 -1.43 10.20 -11.43
C ASP A 45 -2.07 9.15 -10.53
N VAL A 46 -1.29 8.11 -10.16
CA VAL A 46 -1.78 6.97 -9.38
C VAL A 46 -0.76 6.59 -8.32
N LEU A 47 -1.23 6.34 -7.11
CA LEU A 47 -0.43 5.92 -5.97
C LEU A 47 -1.00 4.63 -5.36
N PHE A 48 -0.18 3.60 -5.28
CA PHE A 48 -0.43 2.40 -4.49
C PHE A 48 0.54 2.39 -3.31
N VAL A 49 0.01 2.50 -2.10
CA VAL A 49 0.82 2.35 -0.88
C VAL A 49 0.78 0.88 -0.50
N THR A 50 1.95 0.23 -0.52
CA THR A 50 2.10 -1.21 -0.31
C THR A 50 2.77 -1.48 1.03
N ASN A 51 2.12 -1.08 2.12
CA ASN A 51 2.63 -1.32 3.48
C ASN A 51 2.75 -2.82 3.76
N HIS A 52 3.70 -3.18 4.63
CA HIS A 52 3.89 -4.57 5.05
C HIS A 52 2.67 -5.10 5.79
N ASN A 53 2.07 -6.17 5.26
CA ASN A 53 1.04 -7.00 5.92
C ASN A 53 -0.14 -6.22 6.50
N THR A 54 -0.48 -5.07 5.91
CA THR A 54 -1.59 -4.23 6.36
C THR A 54 -2.05 -3.26 5.28
N ILE A 55 -3.34 -2.95 5.26
CA ILE A 55 -3.91 -1.83 4.51
C ILE A 55 -4.28 -0.66 5.43
N ASP A 56 -3.86 -0.71 6.69
CA ASP A 56 -4.07 0.40 7.61
C ASP A 56 -3.47 1.68 7.05
N GLY A 57 -4.14 2.79 7.30
CA GLY A 57 -3.75 4.09 6.76
C GLY A 57 -4.43 4.46 5.45
N TYR A 58 -4.99 3.49 4.71
CA TYR A 58 -5.68 3.80 3.45
C TYR A 58 -6.88 4.73 3.64
N LYS A 59 -7.72 4.45 4.62
CA LYS A 59 -8.88 5.31 4.94
C LYS A 59 -8.44 6.71 5.37
N GLN A 60 -7.42 6.80 6.19
CA GLN A 60 -6.85 8.07 6.64
C GLN A 60 -6.29 8.88 5.47
N MET A 61 -5.64 8.21 4.52
CA MET A 61 -5.13 8.86 3.31
C MET A 61 -6.26 9.41 2.44
N LEU A 62 -7.32 8.65 2.23
CA LEU A 62 -8.50 9.13 1.50
C LEU A 62 -9.15 10.33 2.18
N GLU A 63 -9.27 10.30 3.50
CA GLU A 63 -9.85 11.39 4.28
C GLU A 63 -8.98 12.65 4.19
N TYR A 64 -7.67 12.52 4.35
CA TYR A 64 -6.75 13.63 4.19
C TYR A 64 -6.82 14.24 2.79
N LYS A 65 -6.78 13.40 1.76
CA LYS A 65 -6.87 13.80 0.36
C LYS A 65 -8.17 14.55 0.08
N LYS A 66 -9.29 14.07 0.61
CA LYS A 66 -10.62 14.69 0.46
C LYS A 66 -10.64 16.13 0.99
N ASN A 67 -9.89 16.41 2.05
CA ASN A 67 -9.84 17.72 2.69
C ASN A 67 -8.76 18.64 2.12
N HIS A 68 -8.04 18.21 1.07
CA HIS A 68 -6.95 18.97 0.46
C HIS A 68 -7.04 18.88 -1.06
N GLN A 69 -7.72 19.85 -1.66
CA GLN A 69 -8.06 19.86 -3.10
C GLN A 69 -6.86 19.73 -4.04
N LYS A 70 -5.67 20.18 -3.62
CA LYS A 70 -4.48 20.06 -4.47
C LYS A 70 -4.12 18.62 -4.85
N PHE A 71 -4.67 17.63 -4.14
CA PHE A 71 -4.45 16.21 -4.40
C PHE A 71 -5.59 15.56 -5.20
N ASP A 72 -6.59 16.32 -5.66
CA ASP A 72 -7.78 15.77 -6.33
C ASP A 72 -7.43 14.96 -7.59
N ALA A 73 -6.40 15.36 -8.32
CA ALA A 73 -5.98 14.65 -9.53
C ALA A 73 -5.20 13.36 -9.26
N LEU A 74 -4.72 13.16 -8.03
CA LEU A 74 -3.99 11.96 -7.62
C LEU A 74 -4.98 10.88 -7.19
N ASN A 75 -4.98 9.74 -7.87
CA ASN A 75 -5.80 8.59 -7.49
C ASN A 75 -5.01 7.67 -6.58
N VAL A 76 -5.60 7.28 -5.46
CA VAL A 76 -4.97 6.39 -4.48
C VAL A 76 -5.80 5.12 -4.36
N TYR A 77 -5.15 3.96 -4.47
CA TYR A 77 -5.80 2.66 -4.38
C TYR A 77 -5.17 1.80 -3.28
N PRO A 78 -5.95 0.90 -2.66
CA PRO A 78 -5.44 0.05 -1.61
C PRO A 78 -4.53 -1.03 -2.17
N ALA A 79 -3.43 -1.30 -1.46
CA ALA A 79 -2.47 -2.34 -1.81
C ALA A 79 -1.74 -2.79 -0.55
N GLU A 80 -0.98 -3.87 -0.65
CA GLU A 80 -0.28 -4.48 0.48
C GLU A 80 0.94 -5.24 -0.01
N GLU A 81 2.02 -5.24 0.77
CA GLU A 81 3.15 -6.12 0.60
C GLU A 81 3.03 -7.27 1.60
N VAL A 82 2.61 -8.44 1.12
CA VAL A 82 2.35 -9.61 1.95
C VAL A 82 3.61 -10.44 2.13
N THR A 83 3.96 -10.79 3.37
CA THR A 83 5.06 -11.69 3.67
C THR A 83 4.54 -13.13 3.70
N THR A 84 5.15 -13.99 2.87
CA THR A 84 4.79 -15.42 2.78
C THR A 84 5.49 -16.25 3.86
N ASP A 85 5.16 -17.54 3.91
CA ASP A 85 5.73 -18.52 4.86
C ASP A 85 7.24 -18.72 4.70
N ASN A 86 7.78 -18.50 3.51
CA ASN A 86 9.23 -18.56 3.23
C ASN A 86 9.90 -17.19 3.20
N GLU A 87 9.25 -16.18 3.80
CA GLU A 87 9.75 -14.80 3.91
C GLU A 87 9.88 -14.08 2.56
N SER A 88 9.26 -14.57 1.49
CA SER A 88 9.13 -13.81 0.24
C SER A 88 8.06 -12.74 0.39
N HIS A 89 8.17 -11.70 -0.42
CA HIS A 89 7.23 -10.57 -0.40
C HIS A 89 6.43 -10.55 -1.70
N VAL A 90 5.12 -10.40 -1.56
CA VAL A 90 4.19 -10.35 -2.70
C VAL A 90 3.42 -9.05 -2.66
N LEU A 91 3.48 -8.28 -3.73
CA LEU A 91 2.69 -7.06 -3.86
C LEU A 91 1.29 -7.42 -4.37
N VAL A 92 0.27 -7.00 -3.65
CA VAL A 92 -1.13 -7.25 -3.99
C VAL A 92 -1.86 -5.91 -4.11
N TYR A 93 -2.54 -5.70 -5.22
CA TYR A 93 -3.17 -4.43 -5.57
C TYR A 93 -4.69 -4.57 -5.65
N GLY A 94 -5.39 -3.55 -5.14
CA GLY A 94 -6.85 -3.49 -5.24
C GLY A 94 -7.58 -4.38 -4.23
N ILE A 95 -6.99 -4.57 -3.05
CA ILE A 95 -7.58 -5.40 -2.00
C ILE A 95 -8.54 -4.61 -1.11
N ASP A 96 -9.55 -5.28 -0.59
CA ASP A 96 -10.54 -4.70 0.33
C ASP A 96 -10.15 -4.89 1.80
N HIS A 97 -9.41 -5.92 2.11
CA HIS A 97 -8.95 -6.24 3.46
C HIS A 97 -7.59 -6.94 3.41
N SER A 98 -6.81 -6.81 4.48
CA SER A 98 -5.46 -7.36 4.56
C SER A 98 -5.45 -8.88 4.42
N ILE A 99 -4.45 -9.39 3.71
CA ILE A 99 -4.14 -10.80 3.62
C ILE A 99 -3.19 -11.15 4.77
N LYS A 100 -3.47 -12.24 5.47
CA LYS A 100 -2.67 -12.69 6.60
C LYS A 100 -1.24 -13.00 6.15
N SER A 101 -0.24 -12.54 6.93
CA SER A 101 1.16 -12.92 6.72
C SER A 101 1.40 -14.38 7.10
N GLY A 102 2.44 -14.97 6.52
CA GLY A 102 2.85 -16.35 6.82
C GLY A 102 2.12 -17.42 6.04
N LEU A 103 1.28 -17.06 5.08
CA LEU A 103 0.66 -18.00 4.15
C LEU A 103 1.65 -18.40 3.05
N SER A 104 1.44 -19.54 2.41
CA SER A 104 2.18 -19.91 1.21
C SER A 104 1.85 -18.93 0.07
N LEU A 105 2.72 -18.87 -0.93
CA LEU A 105 2.45 -18.05 -2.12
C LEU A 105 1.10 -18.42 -2.75
N HIS A 106 0.81 -19.72 -2.84
CA HIS A 106 -0.44 -20.19 -3.42
C HIS A 106 -1.67 -19.70 -2.65
N GLU A 107 -1.62 -19.75 -1.32
CA GLU A 107 -2.69 -19.25 -0.45
C GLU A 107 -2.85 -17.73 -0.58
N VAL A 108 -1.74 -16.97 -0.69
CA VAL A 108 -1.81 -15.52 -0.92
C VAL A 108 -2.51 -15.21 -2.24
N LEU A 109 -2.18 -15.95 -3.31
CA LEU A 109 -2.84 -15.77 -4.61
C LEU A 109 -4.34 -16.11 -4.55
N ASP A 110 -4.72 -17.15 -3.80
CA ASP A 110 -6.12 -17.50 -3.61
C ASP A 110 -6.89 -16.40 -2.84
N GLU A 111 -6.29 -15.85 -1.78
CA GLU A 111 -6.89 -14.74 -1.04
C GLU A 111 -7.03 -13.48 -1.90
N ALA A 112 -6.03 -13.19 -2.73
CA ALA A 112 -6.11 -12.08 -3.67
C ALA A 112 -7.25 -12.28 -4.67
N LYS A 113 -7.39 -13.46 -5.25
CA LYS A 113 -8.48 -13.78 -6.20
C LYS A 113 -9.86 -13.63 -5.57
N LYS A 114 -10.04 -14.03 -4.32
CA LYS A 114 -11.33 -13.88 -3.60
C LYS A 114 -11.78 -12.43 -3.51
N GLN A 115 -10.83 -11.48 -3.59
CA GLN A 115 -11.07 -10.04 -3.52
C GLN A 115 -11.03 -9.35 -4.88
N ASP A 116 -10.92 -10.09 -5.97
CA ASP A 116 -10.67 -9.55 -7.32
C ASP A 116 -9.40 -8.67 -7.39
N ALA A 117 -8.42 -8.95 -6.53
CA ALA A 117 -7.14 -8.24 -6.49
C ALA A 117 -6.11 -8.87 -7.45
N VAL A 118 -5.07 -8.11 -7.72
CA VAL A 118 -3.95 -8.51 -8.60
C VAL A 118 -2.65 -8.53 -7.84
#